data_a713653f9eb9d001098855d1a2eff9cb
#
_entry.id   a713653f9eb9d001098855d1a2eff9cb
#
_cell.length_a   1.000
_cell.length_b   1.000
_cell.length_c   1.000
_cell.angle_alpha   90.00
_cell.angle_beta   90.00
_cell.angle_gamma   90.00
#
_symmetry.space_group_name_H-M   'P 1'
#
loop_
_entity.id
_entity.type
_entity.pdbx_description
1 polymer ?
#
loop_
_entity_poly.entity_id
_entity_poly.type
_entity_poly.pdbx_seq_one_letter_code
_entity_poly.pdbx_strand_id
1 'polypeptide(L)'
;MYFTKKMIKKGCVLILAAFLSSSVFLNAETYGTQQLIPAGHWVYDALFMLSNETKRTSFATNAPIPVGELKMYLELVPYEKLSDTGKNLYDKVSGYLEKKAFSIDMVPVYFGFNLNAAPGILYKSNSEVDWSFATDYTGHKNSVNGYEILSPDNYINKSDGSNFDWVKIEIDKRAVIKDSGAKYGAYSGFINSYGSKSFAELPLYLGWGDSFVIHTGISLAKSFWGMESDSNVTNIFYTSDDMDFMWPKYSYGSTGKTFEKWGVNVNFGRQGLQIGKTLTGSVIYNSTFETEGYFQLNLYSPRLKYNLDAVQVSTDKYLYMHSIEARPFFNWIRLGILEATLVQSGFEIKHFNPLMIMHSFGSWEDSDYVSDIEKKYYGEAHICQYMGISLELTPFKYSRLYFLYAQNEMQTPFELGSASANSIPDGIGFQAGFELTVPDKNNGWWTGTLEGVYTTPFCYIKQGADWSLYSTRNDMQSNSGVPLCSWIGSPFGPDAVGFQARIGYSQISKWNAELDYLFLAHGTNSFGLFNNTIEIDGKKYYAYYPSVLRKLGLVTDEYAEEIARTYVLTGSVQFTNRIMAKASYNITPQMSLSGRATYSFIFNNRNEEGKFGHGFECSLMFEYTLFE
;
A
#
# COMPACT_ATOMS: atom_id res chain seq x y z
N MET A 1 24.60 -32.06 0.46
CA MET A 1 23.23 -31.53 0.61
C MET A 1 22.38 -32.23 1.70
N TYR A 2 22.63 -33.48 2.03
CA TYR A 2 21.88 -34.22 3.08
C TYR A 2 22.29 -33.86 4.53
N PHE A 3 23.52 -33.36 4.74
CA PHE A 3 24.03 -33.02 6.08
C PHE A 3 23.47 -31.69 6.62
N THR A 4 23.15 -30.74 5.76
CA THR A 4 22.60 -29.42 6.13
C THR A 4 21.14 -29.48 6.59
N LYS A 5 20.31 -30.31 5.95
CA LYS A 5 18.88 -30.46 6.34
C LYS A 5 18.71 -31.05 7.77
N LYS A 6 19.61 -31.93 8.20
CA LYS A 6 19.55 -32.56 9.53
C LYS A 6 20.06 -31.64 10.67
N MET A 7 20.95 -30.70 10.35
CA MET A 7 21.43 -29.70 11.29
C MET A 7 20.40 -28.58 11.52
N ILE A 8 19.70 -28.15 10.47
CA ILE A 8 18.65 -27.13 10.58
C ILE A 8 17.46 -27.65 11.40
N LYS A 9 17.00 -28.89 11.17
CA LYS A 9 15.93 -29.50 11.99
C LYS A 9 16.33 -29.60 13.47
N LYS A 10 17.56 -29.95 13.78
CA LYS A 10 18.03 -30.00 15.19
C LYS A 10 18.25 -28.61 15.77
N GLY A 11 18.66 -27.64 14.97
CA GLY A 11 18.84 -26.25 15.40
C GLY A 11 17.49 -25.58 15.73
N CYS A 12 16.49 -25.69 14.88
CA CYS A 12 15.16 -25.13 15.14
C CYS A 12 14.48 -25.76 16.36
N VAL A 13 14.59 -27.08 16.55
CA VAL A 13 14.02 -27.76 17.73
C VAL A 13 14.79 -27.40 19.01
N LEU A 14 16.11 -27.22 18.95
CA LEU A 14 16.91 -26.79 20.10
C LEU A 14 16.66 -25.34 20.47
N ILE A 15 16.48 -24.46 19.49
CA ILE A 15 16.11 -23.06 19.72
C ILE A 15 14.71 -22.99 20.34
N LEU A 16 13.72 -23.72 19.82
CA LEU A 16 12.38 -23.78 20.40
C LEU A 16 12.39 -24.38 21.82
N ALA A 17 13.17 -25.44 22.05
CA ALA A 17 13.28 -26.08 23.36
C ALA A 17 14.04 -25.23 24.38
N ALA A 18 15.07 -24.48 23.96
CA ALA A 18 15.77 -23.53 24.81
C ALA A 18 14.89 -22.34 25.20
N PHE A 19 14.00 -21.88 24.30
CA PHE A 19 13.01 -20.84 24.60
C PHE A 19 11.92 -21.30 25.57
N LEU A 20 11.51 -22.56 25.52
CA LEU A 20 10.46 -23.11 26.39
C LEU A 20 10.97 -23.45 27.81
N SER A 21 12.29 -23.53 28.02
CA SER A 21 12.87 -23.91 29.31
C SER A 21 13.41 -22.76 30.16
N SER A 22 13.48 -21.54 29.62
CA SER A 22 13.91 -20.37 30.38
C SER A 22 12.70 -19.53 30.80
N SER A 23 12.14 -19.81 31.96
CA SER A 23 11.27 -18.90 32.71
C SER A 23 12.07 -17.72 33.29
N VAL A 24 12.84 -17.07 32.45
CA VAL A 24 13.41 -15.76 32.77
C VAL A 24 12.30 -14.75 32.46
N PHE A 25 11.91 -13.96 33.43
CA PHE A 25 11.02 -12.82 33.27
C PHE A 25 11.65 -11.82 32.28
N LEU A 26 11.50 -12.08 31.00
CA LEU A 26 11.83 -11.15 29.94
C LEU A 26 10.62 -10.21 29.84
N ASN A 27 10.75 -9.03 30.41
CA ASN A 27 9.80 -7.96 30.17
C ASN A 27 9.91 -7.56 28.69
N ALA A 28 8.82 -7.71 28.00
CA ALA A 28 8.68 -7.55 26.58
C ALA A 28 8.76 -6.10 26.11
N GLU A 29 9.08 -5.98 24.86
CA GLU A 29 9.01 -4.84 23.97
C GLU A 29 9.27 -3.46 24.56
N THR A 30 10.31 -2.83 24.05
CA THR A 30 10.46 -1.41 24.22
C THR A 30 10.53 -0.72 22.91
N TYR A 31 9.91 0.40 22.94
CA TYR A 31 10.02 1.32 21.84
C TYR A 31 10.95 2.47 22.25
N GLY A 32 12.16 2.50 21.72
CA GLY A 32 12.93 3.73 21.66
C GLY A 32 12.12 4.78 20.88
N THR A 33 12.32 6.06 21.14
CA THR A 33 11.56 7.14 20.48
C THR A 33 11.67 7.12 18.95
N GLN A 34 12.70 6.46 18.41
CA GLN A 34 12.92 6.32 16.96
C GLN A 34 12.38 5.01 16.37
N GLN A 35 11.79 4.14 17.18
CA GLN A 35 11.14 2.97 16.64
C GLN A 35 9.90 3.37 15.82
N LEU A 36 9.72 2.74 14.65
CA LEU A 36 8.61 3.03 13.76
C LEU A 36 7.40 2.16 14.11
N ILE A 37 6.24 2.77 14.16
CA ILE A 37 4.95 2.06 14.23
C ILE A 37 4.49 1.84 12.79
N PRO A 38 4.25 0.59 12.36
CA PRO A 38 3.89 0.28 10.97
C PRO A 38 2.49 0.78 10.60
N ALA A 39 2.24 0.96 9.31
CA ALA A 39 0.93 1.29 8.79
C ALA A 39 -0.13 0.24 9.24
N GLY A 40 -1.36 0.71 9.48
CA GLY A 40 -2.46 -0.16 9.94
C GLY A 40 -2.43 -0.56 11.42
N HIS A 41 -1.46 -0.08 12.20
CA HIS A 41 -1.40 -0.37 13.63
C HIS A 41 -2.52 0.35 14.40
N TRP A 42 -3.11 -0.30 15.40
CA TRP A 42 -4.27 0.19 16.17
C TRP A 42 -4.06 1.57 16.83
N VAL A 43 -2.82 1.94 17.13
CA VAL A 43 -2.45 3.24 17.70
C VAL A 43 -2.89 4.40 16.82
N TYR A 44 -2.84 4.25 15.49
CA TYR A 44 -3.31 5.28 14.56
C TYR A 44 -4.81 5.51 14.71
N ASP A 45 -5.61 4.45 14.74
CA ASP A 45 -7.06 4.54 14.93
C ASP A 45 -7.39 5.17 16.27
N ALA A 46 -6.69 4.77 17.33
CA ALA A 46 -6.85 5.36 18.66
C ALA A 46 -6.57 6.86 18.68
N LEU A 47 -5.47 7.31 18.04
CA LEU A 47 -5.16 8.75 17.95
C LEU A 47 -6.22 9.54 17.18
N PHE A 48 -6.81 8.95 16.12
CA PHE A 48 -7.93 9.58 15.41
C PHE A 48 -9.17 9.65 16.27
N MET A 49 -9.55 8.58 16.97
CA MET A 49 -10.70 8.57 17.89
C MET A 49 -10.58 9.64 18.97
N LEU A 50 -9.41 9.73 19.62
CA LEU A 50 -9.13 10.74 20.65
C LEU A 50 -9.11 12.17 20.09
N SER A 51 -8.55 12.35 18.91
CA SER A 51 -8.54 13.65 18.23
C SER A 51 -9.96 14.09 17.85
N ASN A 52 -10.76 13.20 17.29
CA ASN A 52 -12.17 13.47 16.92
C ASN A 52 -13.02 13.81 18.15
N GLU A 53 -12.81 13.11 19.27
CA GLU A 53 -13.51 13.41 20.53
C GLU A 53 -13.21 14.82 21.04
N THR A 54 -12.00 15.31 20.82
CA THR A 54 -11.57 16.65 21.27
C THR A 54 -11.70 17.73 20.21
N LYS A 55 -12.34 17.42 19.08
CA LYS A 55 -12.51 18.31 17.93
C LYS A 55 -11.17 18.82 17.39
N ARG A 56 -10.26 17.89 17.10
CA ARG A 56 -8.94 18.16 16.53
C ARG A 56 -8.66 17.24 15.37
N THR A 57 -7.92 17.73 14.38
CA THR A 57 -7.35 16.87 13.33
C THR A 57 -6.09 16.19 13.84
N SER A 58 -5.79 15.01 13.32
CA SER A 58 -4.56 14.26 13.63
C SER A 58 -3.51 14.44 12.53
N PHE A 59 -2.22 14.40 12.88
CA PHE A 59 -1.11 14.25 11.92
C PHE A 59 -0.67 12.79 11.73
N ALA A 60 -1.33 11.84 12.38
CA ALA A 60 -1.02 10.41 12.26
C ALA A 60 -1.57 9.82 10.94
N THR A 61 -1.38 10.51 9.81
CA THR A 61 -1.93 10.15 8.50
C THR A 61 -0.92 9.46 7.60
N ASN A 62 0.37 9.70 7.80
CA ASN A 62 1.44 9.18 6.95
C ASN A 62 2.27 8.19 7.77
N ALA A 63 2.09 6.92 7.50
CA ALA A 63 2.82 5.85 8.19
C ALA A 63 3.95 5.29 7.31
N PRO A 64 5.04 4.78 7.91
CA PRO A 64 5.28 4.56 9.34
C PRO A 64 5.69 5.83 10.07
N ILE A 65 5.38 5.91 11.37
CA ILE A 65 5.65 7.09 12.21
C ILE A 65 6.50 6.67 13.40
N PRO A 66 7.55 7.42 13.78
CA PRO A 66 8.34 7.12 14.97
C PRO A 66 7.55 7.35 16.26
N VAL A 67 7.80 6.53 17.26
CA VAL A 67 7.15 6.59 18.59
C VAL A 67 7.23 7.99 19.18
N GLY A 68 8.37 8.68 19.06
CA GLY A 68 8.53 10.04 19.58
C GLY A 68 7.58 11.06 18.95
N GLU A 69 7.28 10.92 17.65
CA GLU A 69 6.30 11.74 16.95
C GLU A 69 4.86 11.43 17.42
N LEU A 70 4.52 10.14 17.58
CA LEU A 70 3.19 9.74 18.07
C LEU A 70 2.94 10.19 19.51
N LYS A 71 3.97 10.17 20.38
CA LYS A 71 3.88 10.75 21.74
C LYS A 71 3.57 12.24 21.68
N MET A 72 4.28 12.99 20.84
CA MET A 72 4.00 14.42 20.66
C MET A 72 2.55 14.66 20.20
N TYR A 73 2.00 13.82 19.32
CA TYR A 73 0.61 13.95 18.87
C TYR A 73 -0.41 13.57 19.94
N LEU A 74 -0.11 12.57 20.77
CA LEU A 74 -0.93 12.18 21.90
C LEU A 74 -1.01 13.31 22.94
N GLU A 75 0.11 13.97 23.25
CA GLU A 75 0.18 15.10 24.18
C GLU A 75 -0.65 16.31 23.74
N LEU A 76 -0.93 16.44 22.43
CA LEU A 76 -1.82 17.48 21.92
C LEU A 76 -3.29 17.24 22.24
N VAL A 77 -3.67 16.02 22.64
CA VAL A 77 -5.03 15.68 23.01
C VAL A 77 -5.29 16.14 24.45
N PRO A 78 -6.25 17.04 24.70
CA PRO A 78 -6.52 17.55 26.04
C PRO A 78 -7.23 16.47 26.88
N TYR A 79 -6.50 15.75 27.71
CA TYR A 79 -6.96 14.64 28.53
C TYR A 79 -8.25 14.95 29.32
N GLU A 80 -8.33 16.15 29.94
CA GLU A 80 -9.46 16.57 30.74
C GLU A 80 -10.78 16.74 29.97
N LYS A 81 -10.69 16.83 28.61
CA LYS A 81 -11.89 16.96 27.75
C LYS A 81 -12.41 15.63 27.24
N LEU A 82 -11.71 14.55 27.52
CA LEU A 82 -12.08 13.19 27.12
C LEU A 82 -13.17 12.63 28.03
N SER A 83 -14.02 11.78 27.45
CA SER A 83 -14.90 10.89 28.21
C SER A 83 -14.07 9.87 29.03
N ASP A 84 -14.72 9.17 29.97
CA ASP A 84 -14.03 8.11 30.71
C ASP A 84 -13.48 7.02 29.76
N THR A 85 -14.24 6.65 28.73
CA THR A 85 -13.79 5.73 27.66
C THR A 85 -12.61 6.31 26.88
N GLY A 86 -12.64 7.61 26.56
CA GLY A 86 -11.54 8.33 25.92
C GLY A 86 -10.28 8.37 26.78
N LYS A 87 -10.41 8.62 28.10
CA LYS A 87 -9.28 8.57 29.04
C LYS A 87 -8.65 7.20 29.10
N ASN A 88 -9.47 6.15 29.20
CA ASN A 88 -8.96 4.77 29.18
C ASN A 88 -8.21 4.43 27.89
N LEU A 89 -8.69 4.93 26.74
CA LEU A 89 -7.99 4.76 25.46
C LEU A 89 -6.69 5.56 25.43
N TYR A 90 -6.69 6.81 25.93
CA TYR A 90 -5.49 7.63 26.04
C TYR A 90 -4.42 6.96 26.89
N ASP A 91 -4.80 6.47 28.08
CA ASP A 91 -3.89 5.80 29.01
C ASP A 91 -3.32 4.51 28.40
N LYS A 92 -4.15 3.78 27.64
CA LYS A 92 -3.68 2.60 26.90
C LYS A 92 -2.66 2.96 25.82
N VAL A 93 -2.91 4.01 25.02
CA VAL A 93 -1.95 4.48 24.00
C VAL A 93 -0.68 4.99 24.66
N SER A 94 -0.78 5.80 25.71
CA SER A 94 0.37 6.28 26.46
C SER A 94 1.22 5.13 27.00
N GLY A 95 0.57 4.18 27.70
CA GLY A 95 1.25 2.99 28.23
C GLY A 95 1.92 2.16 27.13
N TYR A 96 1.30 2.03 25.97
CA TYR A 96 1.91 1.34 24.83
C TYR A 96 3.15 2.07 24.30
N LEU A 97 3.07 3.38 24.11
CA LEU A 97 4.18 4.20 23.62
C LEU A 97 5.30 4.40 24.66
N GLU A 98 5.03 4.20 25.95
CA GLU A 98 5.99 4.35 27.05
C GLU A 98 6.68 3.04 27.44
N LYS A 99 6.28 1.91 26.85
CA LYS A 99 6.93 0.62 27.13
C LYS A 99 8.45 0.74 26.96
N LYS A 100 9.22 0.24 27.95
CA LYS A 100 10.68 0.30 27.94
C LYS A 100 11.27 -1.07 27.62
N ALA A 101 12.35 -1.16 26.78
CA ALA A 101 13.12 -2.36 26.54
C ALA A 101 13.87 -2.83 27.78
N PHE A 102 14.21 -4.07 27.74
CA PHE A 102 15.30 -4.58 28.56
C PHE A 102 16.58 -3.81 28.16
N SER A 103 17.08 -2.94 29.04
CA SER A 103 18.39 -2.32 28.89
C SER A 103 19.38 -3.06 29.77
N ILE A 104 20.52 -3.45 29.20
CA ILE A 104 21.68 -3.84 29.99
C ILE A 104 22.30 -2.53 30.51
N ASP A 105 22.28 -2.31 31.80
CA ASP A 105 22.61 -1.03 32.46
C ASP A 105 24.04 -0.48 32.20
N MET A 106 24.87 -1.18 31.46
CA MET A 106 26.27 -0.74 31.18
C MET A 106 26.45 -0.07 29.82
N VAL A 107 25.50 -0.24 28.90
CA VAL A 107 25.52 0.36 27.55
C VAL A 107 24.10 0.74 27.21
N PRO A 108 23.83 1.90 26.59
CA PRO A 108 22.48 2.29 26.21
C PRO A 108 21.95 1.48 25.00
N VAL A 109 22.33 0.22 24.93
CA VAL A 109 21.92 -0.72 23.88
C VAL A 109 20.82 -1.61 24.44
N TYR A 110 19.76 -1.76 23.70
CA TYR A 110 18.71 -2.73 24.00
C TYR A 110 18.51 -3.69 22.82
N PHE A 111 18.20 -4.91 23.16
CA PHE A 111 17.79 -5.93 22.21
C PHE A 111 16.40 -6.42 22.60
N GLY A 112 15.50 -6.51 21.63
CA GLY A 112 14.16 -7.04 21.81
C GLY A 112 13.81 -8.04 20.72
N PHE A 113 12.89 -8.92 21.03
CA PHE A 113 12.30 -9.83 20.06
C PHE A 113 10.84 -10.10 20.42
N ASN A 114 10.07 -10.57 19.45
CA ASN A 114 8.75 -11.13 19.69
C ASN A 114 8.59 -12.42 18.87
N LEU A 115 7.55 -13.15 19.11
CA LEU A 115 7.13 -14.29 18.30
C LEU A 115 5.65 -14.15 18.04
N ASN A 116 5.30 -14.02 16.78
CA ASN A 116 3.92 -13.95 16.33
C ASN A 116 3.61 -15.22 15.54
N ALA A 117 2.41 -15.75 15.72
CA ALA A 117 1.89 -16.84 14.91
C ALA A 117 0.45 -16.51 14.48
N ALA A 118 0.14 -16.72 13.21
CA ALA A 118 -1.15 -16.38 12.65
C ALA A 118 -1.66 -17.47 11.68
N PRO A 119 -1.90 -18.70 12.17
CA PRO A 119 -2.51 -19.73 11.33
C PRO A 119 -3.93 -19.33 10.93
N GLY A 120 -4.22 -19.44 9.65
CA GLY A 120 -5.50 -19.05 9.08
C GLY A 120 -5.96 -19.95 7.95
N ILE A 121 -7.26 -19.92 7.69
CA ILE A 121 -7.91 -20.63 6.60
C ILE A 121 -8.90 -19.71 5.90
N LEU A 122 -8.97 -19.80 4.59
CA LEU A 122 -9.89 -19.10 3.72
C LEU A 122 -10.64 -20.11 2.86
N TYR A 123 -11.96 -20.00 2.82
CA TYR A 123 -12.85 -20.73 1.92
C TYR A 123 -13.47 -19.78 0.90
N LYS A 124 -13.54 -20.21 -0.36
CA LYS A 124 -14.24 -19.53 -1.46
C LYS A 124 -15.23 -20.49 -2.13
N SER A 125 -16.45 -20.05 -2.29
CA SER A 125 -17.49 -20.83 -2.96
C SER A 125 -17.38 -20.79 -4.49
N ASN A 126 -16.70 -19.77 -5.06
CA ASN A 126 -16.51 -19.57 -6.47
C ASN A 126 -15.12 -18.97 -6.73
N SER A 127 -14.24 -19.76 -7.34
CA SER A 127 -12.87 -19.34 -7.67
C SER A 127 -12.78 -18.38 -8.87
N GLU A 128 -13.85 -18.25 -9.65
CA GLU A 128 -13.86 -17.35 -10.81
C GLU A 128 -14.18 -15.90 -10.45
N VAL A 129 -14.78 -15.66 -9.27
CA VAL A 129 -15.04 -14.32 -8.77
C VAL A 129 -13.75 -13.76 -8.19
N ASP A 130 -13.34 -12.61 -8.70
CA ASP A 130 -12.18 -11.91 -8.18
C ASP A 130 -12.57 -11.07 -6.96
N TRP A 131 -11.93 -11.36 -5.84
CA TRP A 131 -12.16 -10.71 -4.56
C TRP A 131 -11.15 -9.60 -4.26
N SER A 132 -10.12 -9.50 -5.11
CA SER A 132 -8.95 -8.69 -4.88
C SER A 132 -8.94 -7.50 -5.81
N PHE A 133 -9.23 -6.33 -5.30
CA PHE A 133 -9.04 -5.09 -6.05
C PHE A 133 -7.62 -4.55 -5.90
N ALA A 134 -6.94 -4.86 -4.81
CA ALA A 134 -5.62 -4.32 -4.50
C ALA A 134 -4.49 -4.88 -5.37
N THR A 135 -4.68 -6.09 -5.89
CA THR A 135 -3.74 -6.78 -6.78
C THR A 135 -4.43 -7.33 -8.01
N ASP A 136 -5.46 -6.64 -8.45
CA ASP A 136 -6.47 -7.16 -9.35
C ASP A 136 -5.92 -7.64 -10.69
N TYR A 137 -5.01 -6.89 -11.28
CA TYR A 137 -4.52 -7.24 -12.60
C TYR A 137 -3.70 -8.52 -12.63
N THR A 138 -3.19 -9.00 -11.51
CA THR A 138 -2.54 -10.31 -11.42
C THR A 138 -3.52 -11.45 -11.58
N GLY A 139 -4.78 -11.23 -11.19
CA GLY A 139 -5.89 -12.16 -11.38
C GLY A 139 -6.56 -12.07 -12.74
N HIS A 140 -6.38 -11.01 -13.50
CA HIS A 140 -7.07 -10.82 -14.76
C HIS A 140 -6.49 -11.71 -15.87
N LYS A 141 -7.25 -12.73 -16.23
CA LYS A 141 -6.95 -13.59 -17.37
C LYS A 141 -6.82 -12.84 -18.70
N ASN A 142 -7.30 -11.60 -18.76
CA ASN A 142 -7.39 -10.83 -20.01
C ASN A 142 -6.29 -9.79 -20.20
N SER A 143 -5.42 -9.60 -19.23
CA SER A 143 -4.44 -8.51 -19.28
C SER A 143 -3.33 -8.67 -20.31
N VAL A 144 -3.18 -9.82 -20.95
CA VAL A 144 -2.04 -10.05 -21.83
C VAL A 144 -2.39 -10.91 -23.05
N ASN A 145 -3.34 -10.46 -23.85
CA ASN A 145 -3.57 -11.10 -25.15
C ASN A 145 -2.58 -10.55 -26.17
N GLY A 146 -1.71 -11.42 -26.67
CA GLY A 146 -0.90 -11.15 -27.86
C GLY A 146 0.59 -10.96 -27.68
N TYR A 147 1.15 -11.11 -26.49
CA TYR A 147 2.60 -11.15 -26.33
C TYR A 147 3.14 -12.55 -26.53
N GLU A 148 4.09 -12.70 -27.44
CA GLU A 148 4.99 -13.85 -27.43
C GLU A 148 5.76 -13.80 -26.11
N ILE A 149 5.69 -14.89 -25.37
CA ILE A 149 6.45 -15.10 -24.14
C ILE A 149 7.91 -15.12 -24.52
N LEU A 150 8.63 -14.06 -24.19
CA LEU A 150 10.07 -14.09 -24.26
C LEU A 150 10.56 -15.09 -23.22
N SER A 151 11.27 -16.14 -23.65
CA SER A 151 11.83 -17.10 -22.71
C SER A 151 12.84 -16.40 -21.78
N PRO A 152 13.01 -16.86 -20.54
CA PRO A 152 14.04 -16.33 -19.63
C PRO A 152 15.42 -16.21 -20.29
N ASP A 153 15.77 -17.11 -21.20
CA ASP A 153 17.03 -17.12 -21.94
C ASP A 153 17.20 -15.91 -22.88
N ASN A 154 16.12 -15.32 -23.34
CA ASN A 154 16.14 -14.09 -24.15
C ASN A 154 16.43 -12.83 -23.31
N TYR A 155 16.29 -12.89 -22.01
CA TYR A 155 16.58 -11.77 -21.10
C TYR A 155 18.06 -11.68 -20.72
N ILE A 156 18.76 -12.79 -20.73
CA ILE A 156 20.15 -12.89 -20.25
C ILE A 156 21.16 -12.59 -21.35
N ASN A 157 20.78 -12.69 -22.62
CA ASN A 157 21.70 -12.68 -23.75
C ASN A 157 21.75 -11.39 -24.56
N LYS A 158 21.28 -10.26 -24.06
CA LYS A 158 21.63 -8.98 -24.69
C LYS A 158 23.01 -8.53 -24.21
N SER A 159 24.03 -9.11 -24.84
CA SER A 159 25.43 -8.70 -24.73
C SER A 159 25.73 -7.33 -25.35
N ASP A 160 24.73 -6.63 -25.86
CA ASP A 160 24.89 -5.38 -26.61
C ASP A 160 24.77 -4.12 -25.75
N GLY A 161 24.59 -4.25 -24.43
CA GLY A 161 24.52 -3.11 -23.51
C GLY A 161 23.25 -2.23 -23.66
N SER A 162 22.27 -2.65 -24.44
CA SER A 162 21.02 -1.91 -24.56
C SER A 162 20.25 -1.92 -23.24
N ASN A 163 19.70 -0.76 -22.87
CA ASN A 163 18.91 -0.59 -21.65
C ASN A 163 17.81 -1.65 -21.55
N PHE A 164 17.80 -2.31 -20.41
CA PHE A 164 16.91 -3.40 -20.12
C PHE A 164 15.58 -2.82 -19.61
N ASP A 165 14.51 -2.98 -20.37
CA ASP A 165 13.18 -2.51 -19.98
C ASP A 165 12.52 -3.54 -19.02
N TRP A 166 12.82 -3.42 -17.75
CA TRP A 166 12.33 -4.32 -16.72
C TRP A 166 10.81 -4.29 -16.54
N VAL A 167 10.21 -3.14 -16.68
CA VAL A 167 8.75 -2.98 -16.53
C VAL A 167 8.02 -3.73 -17.62
N LYS A 168 8.49 -3.61 -18.85
CA LYS A 168 7.94 -4.34 -20.00
C LYS A 168 8.10 -5.84 -19.88
N ILE A 169 9.26 -6.29 -19.39
CA ILE A 169 9.53 -7.69 -19.12
C ILE A 169 8.58 -8.25 -18.06
N GLU A 170 8.34 -7.52 -16.98
CA GLU A 170 7.44 -7.96 -15.92
C GLU A 170 5.98 -7.98 -16.38
N ILE A 171 5.57 -7.06 -17.23
CA ILE A 171 4.27 -7.10 -17.89
C ILE A 171 4.17 -8.34 -18.81
N ASP A 172 5.21 -8.62 -19.58
CA ASP A 172 5.25 -9.80 -20.44
C ASP A 172 5.26 -11.12 -19.65
N LYS A 173 5.97 -11.17 -18.52
CA LYS A 173 5.95 -12.35 -17.61
C LYS A 173 4.56 -12.68 -17.07
N ARG A 174 3.70 -11.69 -16.87
CA ARG A 174 2.32 -11.93 -16.45
C ARG A 174 1.52 -12.74 -17.46
N ALA A 175 1.81 -12.59 -18.74
CA ALA A 175 1.24 -13.43 -19.80
C ALA A 175 1.60 -14.90 -19.62
N VAL A 176 2.86 -15.17 -19.30
CA VAL A 176 3.34 -16.54 -19.05
C VAL A 176 2.55 -17.20 -17.95
N ILE A 177 2.28 -16.46 -16.88
CA ILE A 177 1.59 -16.99 -15.70
C ILE A 177 0.14 -17.32 -15.99
N LYS A 178 -0.54 -16.50 -16.79
CA LYS A 178 -1.89 -16.80 -17.26
C LYS A 178 -1.94 -18.14 -17.99
N ASP A 179 -0.98 -18.41 -18.86
CA ASP A 179 -0.94 -19.62 -19.66
C ASP A 179 -0.46 -20.84 -18.85
N SER A 180 0.32 -20.63 -17.80
CA SER A 180 0.78 -21.70 -16.90
C SER A 180 -0.27 -22.19 -15.90
N GLY A 181 -1.45 -21.58 -15.84
CA GLY A 181 -2.50 -21.91 -14.88
C GLY A 181 -2.17 -21.50 -13.44
N ALA A 182 -1.21 -20.62 -13.25
CA ALA A 182 -0.84 -20.13 -11.94
C ALA A 182 -1.97 -19.34 -11.26
N LYS A 183 -2.10 -19.46 -9.95
CA LYS A 183 -3.36 -19.28 -9.20
C LYS A 183 -3.35 -18.07 -8.31
N TYR A 184 -3.30 -16.93 -8.93
CA TYR A 184 -3.35 -15.65 -8.28
C TYR A 184 -4.60 -15.38 -7.47
N GLY A 185 -5.76 -15.84 -7.95
CA GLY A 185 -7.00 -15.62 -7.26
C GLY A 185 -7.00 -16.16 -5.83
N ALA A 186 -6.35 -17.32 -5.59
CA ALA A 186 -6.20 -17.88 -4.25
C ALA A 186 -5.28 -17.02 -3.37
N TYR A 187 -4.12 -16.62 -3.89
CA TYR A 187 -3.15 -15.78 -3.19
C TYR A 187 -3.71 -14.39 -2.89
N SER A 188 -4.27 -13.73 -3.88
CA SER A 188 -4.88 -12.42 -3.73
C SER A 188 -6.01 -12.42 -2.70
N GLY A 189 -6.87 -13.43 -2.72
CA GLY A 189 -7.92 -13.57 -1.73
C GLY A 189 -7.37 -13.77 -0.32
N PHE A 190 -6.29 -14.53 -0.15
CA PHE A 190 -5.64 -14.71 1.14
C PHE A 190 -5.02 -13.40 1.64
N ILE A 191 -4.28 -12.67 0.80
CA ILE A 191 -3.71 -11.37 1.14
C ILE A 191 -4.78 -10.40 1.59
N ASN A 192 -5.87 -10.25 0.82
CA ASN A 192 -6.95 -9.33 1.17
C ASN A 192 -7.69 -9.73 2.43
N SER A 193 -7.79 -11.02 2.72
CA SER A 193 -8.47 -11.51 3.92
C SER A 193 -7.64 -11.33 5.17
N TYR A 194 -6.31 -11.48 5.07
CA TYR A 194 -5.42 -11.57 6.22
C TYR A 194 -4.31 -10.53 6.24
N GLY A 195 -4.22 -9.65 5.24
CA GLY A 195 -3.15 -8.66 5.16
C GLY A 195 -1.78 -9.32 5.05
N SER A 196 -1.65 -10.38 4.24
CA SER A 196 -0.39 -11.07 3.98
C SER A 196 0.30 -11.65 5.21
N LYS A 197 -0.46 -12.11 6.20
CA LYS A 197 0.13 -12.63 7.43
C LYS A 197 0.84 -13.97 7.21
N SER A 198 2.07 -14.03 7.66
CA SER A 198 2.87 -15.25 7.69
C SER A 198 2.32 -16.22 8.75
N PHE A 199 2.55 -17.53 8.57
CA PHE A 199 2.20 -18.53 9.58
C PHE A 199 2.88 -18.22 10.91
N ALA A 200 4.18 -17.88 10.89
CA ALA A 200 4.92 -17.44 12.05
C ALA A 200 5.92 -16.35 11.68
N GLU A 201 6.19 -15.47 12.63
CA GLU A 201 7.09 -14.33 12.43
C GLU A 201 7.88 -14.05 13.71
N LEU A 202 9.18 -13.78 13.55
CA LEU A 202 10.10 -13.40 14.62
C LEU A 202 10.64 -12.00 14.33
N PRO A 203 9.99 -10.93 14.83
CA PRO A 203 10.56 -9.60 14.83
C PRO A 203 11.72 -9.48 15.80
N LEU A 204 12.80 -8.84 15.35
CA LEU A 204 14.03 -8.60 16.10
C LEU A 204 14.33 -7.10 16.11
N TYR A 205 14.64 -6.57 17.27
CA TYR A 205 14.92 -5.15 17.49
C TYR A 205 16.30 -4.98 18.13
N LEU A 206 17.06 -4.04 17.63
CA LEU A 206 18.30 -3.57 18.24
C LEU A 206 18.27 -2.05 18.28
N GLY A 207 18.43 -1.46 19.46
CA GLY A 207 18.41 -0.02 19.60
C GLY A 207 19.53 0.51 20.49
N TRP A 208 19.81 1.81 20.33
CA TRP A 208 20.77 2.56 21.12
C TRP A 208 20.09 3.79 21.72
N GLY A 209 19.72 3.69 22.98
CA GLY A 209 18.97 4.74 23.67
C GLY A 209 17.74 5.18 22.89
N ASP A 210 17.49 6.48 22.87
CA ASP A 210 16.40 7.09 22.10
C ASP A 210 16.80 7.59 20.70
N SER A 211 17.99 7.20 20.21
CA SER A 211 18.56 7.83 19.02
C SER A 211 18.57 6.93 17.78
N PHE A 212 18.63 5.61 17.97
CA PHE A 212 18.81 4.69 16.85
C PHE A 212 18.13 3.35 17.11
N VAL A 213 17.49 2.80 16.07
CA VAL A 213 16.85 1.47 16.08
C VAL A 213 17.10 0.77 14.76
N ILE A 214 17.46 -0.50 14.83
CA ILE A 214 17.34 -1.44 13.70
C ILE A 214 16.24 -2.42 14.04
N HIS A 215 15.39 -2.69 13.09
CA HIS A 215 14.33 -3.68 13.17
C HIS A 215 14.39 -4.60 11.96
N THR A 216 14.24 -5.91 12.16
CA THR A 216 14.15 -6.90 11.08
C THR A 216 13.18 -8.00 11.45
N GLY A 217 12.44 -8.51 10.48
CA GLY A 217 11.50 -9.61 10.64
C GLY A 217 11.96 -10.85 9.88
N ILE A 218 11.98 -11.98 10.59
CA ILE A 218 12.13 -13.31 10.00
C ILE A 218 10.74 -13.91 9.91
N SER A 219 10.34 -14.44 8.76
CA SER A 219 9.02 -15.06 8.64
C SER A 219 9.07 -16.46 8.05
N LEU A 220 8.15 -17.28 8.53
CA LEU A 220 7.79 -18.56 7.95
C LEU A 220 6.42 -18.39 7.32
N ALA A 221 6.35 -18.56 6.02
CA ALA A 221 5.13 -18.45 5.25
C ALA A 221 4.87 -19.75 4.49
N LYS A 222 3.67 -19.90 3.95
CA LYS A 222 3.37 -20.96 3.00
C LYS A 222 3.63 -20.47 1.59
N SER A 223 4.28 -21.28 0.78
CA SER A 223 4.32 -21.08 -0.66
C SER A 223 2.94 -21.37 -1.25
N PHE A 224 2.41 -20.41 -2.01
CA PHE A 224 1.14 -20.57 -2.73
C PHE A 224 1.32 -21.04 -4.18
N TRP A 225 2.54 -21.35 -4.57
CA TRP A 225 2.84 -21.90 -5.88
C TRP A 225 2.17 -23.26 -6.08
N GLY A 226 1.54 -23.45 -7.21
CA GLY A 226 0.82 -24.68 -7.51
C GLY A 226 -0.47 -24.91 -6.71
N MET A 227 -0.87 -23.95 -5.87
CA MET A 227 -2.21 -23.98 -5.29
C MET A 227 -3.23 -23.76 -6.39
N GLU A 228 -3.83 -24.84 -6.78
CA GLU A 228 -4.88 -24.86 -7.77
C GLU A 228 -6.12 -24.13 -7.26
N SER A 229 -6.99 -23.72 -8.13
CA SER A 229 -8.30 -23.09 -7.98
C SER A 229 -9.11 -23.52 -6.74
N ASP A 230 -8.43 -23.81 -5.67
CA ASP A 230 -8.99 -24.43 -4.52
C ASP A 230 -9.96 -23.53 -3.81
N SER A 231 -11.08 -24.10 -3.49
CA SER A 231 -12.04 -23.46 -2.61
C SER A 231 -11.45 -23.16 -1.23
N ASN A 232 -10.35 -23.82 -0.88
CA ASN A 232 -9.71 -23.68 0.43
C ASN A 232 -8.25 -23.23 0.28
N VAL A 233 -7.90 -22.16 0.95
CA VAL A 233 -6.56 -21.62 1.02
C VAL A 233 -6.16 -21.48 2.49
N THR A 234 -4.93 -21.86 2.83
CA THR A 234 -4.41 -21.73 4.19
C THR A 234 -2.92 -21.37 4.16
N ASN A 235 -2.46 -20.59 5.14
CA ASN A 235 -1.03 -20.34 5.35
C ASN A 235 -0.36 -21.41 6.22
N ILE A 236 -1.10 -22.44 6.62
CA ILE A 236 -0.55 -23.60 7.32
C ILE A 236 0.11 -24.52 6.28
N PHE A 237 1.40 -24.76 6.42
CA PHE A 237 2.14 -25.69 5.56
C PHE A 237 2.09 -27.11 6.13
N TYR A 238 1.92 -28.10 5.24
CA TYR A 238 1.82 -29.51 5.62
C TYR A 238 3.14 -30.25 5.41
N THR A 239 3.97 -29.74 4.49
CA THR A 239 5.25 -30.33 4.15
C THR A 239 6.36 -29.28 4.21
N SER A 240 7.60 -29.72 4.24
CA SER A 240 8.75 -28.78 4.16
C SER A 240 8.87 -28.10 2.80
N ASP A 241 8.25 -28.65 1.77
CA ASP A 241 8.32 -28.13 0.40
C ASP A 241 7.31 -26.98 0.21
N ASP A 242 6.26 -26.94 1.04
CA ASP A 242 5.30 -25.83 1.09
C ASP A 242 5.80 -24.65 1.93
N MET A 243 6.92 -24.79 2.63
CA MET A 243 7.42 -23.77 3.55
C MET A 243 8.33 -22.80 2.84
N ASP A 244 8.01 -21.53 2.92
CA ASP A 244 8.84 -20.42 2.48
C ASP A 244 9.41 -19.66 3.67
N PHE A 245 10.72 -19.47 3.66
CA PHE A 245 11.46 -18.76 4.69
C PHE A 245 11.93 -17.42 4.14
N MET A 246 11.43 -16.34 4.69
CA MET A 246 11.79 -14.99 4.28
C MET A 246 12.59 -14.28 5.37
N TRP A 247 13.79 -13.83 4.99
CA TRP A 247 14.61 -12.96 5.81
C TRP A 247 15.43 -12.01 4.94
N PRO A 248 15.26 -10.71 5.11
CA PRO A 248 14.21 -10.06 5.92
C PRO A 248 12.89 -10.01 5.16
N LYS A 249 11.78 -10.29 5.84
CA LYS A 249 10.44 -9.96 5.32
C LYS A 249 10.28 -8.44 5.26
N TYR A 250 10.62 -7.78 6.35
CA TYR A 250 10.78 -6.34 6.46
C TYR A 250 12.06 -6.05 7.27
N SER A 251 12.66 -4.90 7.04
CA SER A 251 13.83 -4.46 7.78
C SER A 251 14.01 -2.97 7.60
N TYR A 252 14.27 -2.25 8.69
CA TYR A 252 14.57 -0.83 8.62
C TYR A 252 15.61 -0.41 9.65
N GLY A 253 16.34 0.66 9.32
CA GLY A 253 17.09 1.47 10.26
C GLY A 253 16.38 2.80 10.47
N SER A 254 16.30 3.26 11.71
CA SER A 254 15.69 4.53 12.07
C SER A 254 16.54 5.28 13.07
N THR A 255 16.77 6.57 12.82
CA THR A 255 17.56 7.44 13.68
C THR A 255 16.97 8.85 13.71
N GLY A 256 17.23 9.55 14.79
CA GLY A 256 16.74 10.92 14.93
C GLY A 256 16.68 11.39 16.35
N LYS A 257 15.91 12.45 16.58
CA LYS A 257 15.69 13.00 17.91
C LYS A 257 14.37 13.74 17.99
N THR A 258 13.62 13.48 19.05
CA THR A 258 12.42 14.22 19.43
C THR A 258 12.80 15.25 20.49
N PHE A 259 12.47 16.50 20.23
CA PHE A 259 12.58 17.62 21.17
C PHE A 259 11.18 17.99 21.65
N GLU A 260 11.09 18.86 22.64
CA GLU A 260 9.81 19.30 23.22
C GLU A 260 8.81 19.87 22.18
N LYS A 261 9.30 20.62 21.18
CA LYS A 261 8.45 21.34 20.20
C LYS A 261 8.60 20.89 18.76
N TRP A 262 9.53 20.03 18.47
CA TRP A 262 9.78 19.50 17.14
C TRP A 262 10.61 18.23 17.20
N GLY A 263 10.71 17.53 16.10
CA GLY A 263 11.58 16.37 15.99
C GLY A 263 12.03 16.14 14.56
N VAL A 264 13.08 15.32 14.45
CA VAL A 264 13.61 14.85 13.18
C VAL A 264 13.79 13.34 13.26
N ASN A 265 13.41 12.66 12.20
CA ASN A 265 13.65 11.24 12.03
C ASN A 265 14.11 10.97 10.60
N VAL A 266 15.11 10.13 10.46
CA VAL A 266 15.55 9.56 9.20
C VAL A 266 15.40 8.06 9.32
N ASN A 267 14.70 7.47 8.37
CA ASN A 267 14.56 6.03 8.33
C ASN A 267 14.68 5.51 6.89
N PHE A 268 15.14 4.30 6.76
CA PHE A 268 15.37 3.65 5.48
C PHE A 268 15.30 2.14 5.63
N GLY A 269 14.96 1.48 4.56
CA GLY A 269 14.89 0.03 4.56
C GLY A 269 13.74 -0.50 3.71
N ARG A 270 13.04 -1.49 4.26
CA ARG A 270 11.91 -2.14 3.60
C ARG A 270 10.74 -2.25 4.56
N GLN A 271 9.66 -1.51 4.26
CA GLN A 271 8.43 -1.47 5.07
C GLN A 271 7.28 -0.90 4.24
N GLY A 272 6.03 -1.11 4.66
CA GLY A 272 4.86 -0.50 4.03
C GLY A 272 4.77 1.00 4.33
N LEU A 273 4.55 1.79 3.28
CA LEU A 273 4.30 3.23 3.37
C LEU A 273 2.83 3.52 3.07
N GLN A 274 2.27 4.52 3.74
CA GLN A 274 0.91 4.98 3.50
C GLN A 274 0.83 6.49 3.69
N ILE A 275 0.18 7.20 2.77
CA ILE A 275 -0.09 8.63 2.86
C ILE A 275 -1.59 8.86 2.81
N GLY A 276 -2.14 9.39 3.91
CA GLY A 276 -3.57 9.57 4.13
C GLY A 276 -4.23 8.37 4.80
N LYS A 277 -5.12 8.65 5.76
CA LYS A 277 -5.95 7.65 6.41
C LYS A 277 -7.35 7.68 5.81
N THR A 278 -7.72 6.66 5.08
CA THR A 278 -8.97 6.49 4.35
C THR A 278 -9.56 5.10 4.58
N LEU A 279 -10.77 4.86 4.15
CA LEU A 279 -11.44 3.56 4.32
C LEU A 279 -11.01 2.55 3.25
N THR A 280 -10.92 2.98 1.99
CA THR A 280 -10.66 2.09 0.84
C THR A 280 -9.20 2.03 0.42
N GLY A 281 -8.34 2.87 0.99
CA GLY A 281 -6.98 3.13 0.53
C GLY A 281 -6.88 4.52 -0.10
N SER A 282 -5.76 5.20 0.08
CA SER A 282 -5.58 6.59 -0.33
C SER A 282 -5.46 6.73 -1.85
N VAL A 283 -6.18 7.66 -2.43
CA VAL A 283 -6.02 8.03 -3.85
C VAL A 283 -4.67 8.69 -4.14
N ILE A 284 -3.99 9.23 -3.11
CA ILE A 284 -2.67 9.88 -3.26
C ILE A 284 -1.55 8.85 -3.30
N TYR A 285 -1.43 8.06 -2.24
CA TYR A 285 -0.43 7.00 -2.15
C TYR A 285 -0.88 5.93 -1.18
N ASN A 286 -0.84 4.71 -1.63
CA ASN A 286 -1.21 3.56 -0.82
C ASN A 286 -0.30 2.39 -1.14
N SER A 287 0.45 1.92 -0.14
CA SER A 287 1.24 0.70 -0.29
C SER A 287 0.30 -0.50 -0.34
N THR A 288 0.14 -1.07 -1.52
CA THR A 288 -0.67 -2.28 -1.72
C THR A 288 0.14 -3.53 -1.42
N PHE A 289 1.46 -3.42 -1.51
CA PHE A 289 2.39 -4.44 -1.07
C PHE A 289 2.75 -4.24 0.39
N GLU A 290 3.03 -5.33 1.09
CA GLU A 290 3.41 -5.30 2.51
C GLU A 290 4.63 -4.45 2.79
N THR A 291 5.57 -4.42 1.84
CA THR A 291 6.84 -3.75 2.02
C THR A 291 7.37 -3.17 0.72
N GLU A 292 7.96 -2.00 0.82
CA GLU A 292 8.65 -1.30 -0.25
C GLU A 292 10.04 -0.88 0.21
N GLY A 293 11.01 -0.89 -0.71
CA GLY A 293 12.33 -0.31 -0.45
C GLY A 293 12.22 1.21 -0.44
N TYR A 294 12.64 1.87 0.64
CA TYR A 294 12.46 3.30 0.77
C TYR A 294 13.54 3.98 1.62
N PHE A 295 13.63 5.28 1.43
CA PHE A 295 14.29 6.23 2.32
C PHE A 295 13.27 7.32 2.68
N GLN A 296 13.24 7.74 3.95
CA GLN A 296 12.36 8.80 4.42
C GLN A 296 13.10 9.74 5.39
N LEU A 297 12.89 11.04 5.21
CA LEU A 297 13.24 12.08 6.17
C LEU A 297 11.95 12.75 6.65
N ASN A 298 11.73 12.75 7.96
CA ASN A 298 10.61 13.40 8.62
C ASN A 298 11.09 14.56 9.49
N LEU A 299 10.50 15.73 9.29
CA LEU A 299 10.58 16.87 10.19
C LEU A 299 9.18 17.15 10.72
N TYR A 300 8.99 17.11 12.02
CA TYR A 300 7.65 17.19 12.61
C TYR A 300 7.58 18.11 13.81
N SER A 301 6.42 18.70 13.99
CA SER A 301 6.06 19.57 15.10
C SER A 301 4.55 19.50 15.38
N PRO A 302 4.04 20.13 16.44
CA PRO A 302 2.60 20.16 16.71
C PRO A 302 1.72 20.77 15.63
N ARG A 303 2.29 21.55 14.70
CA ARG A 303 1.52 22.28 13.69
C ARG A 303 1.99 22.11 12.25
N LEU A 304 3.19 21.56 12.06
CA LEU A 304 3.80 21.40 10.73
C LEU A 304 4.54 20.08 10.68
N LYS A 305 4.35 19.36 9.61
CA LYS A 305 5.11 18.15 9.26
C LYS A 305 5.62 18.29 7.83
N TYR A 306 6.87 17.91 7.59
CA TYR A 306 7.47 17.77 6.29
C TYR A 306 8.05 16.37 6.15
N ASN A 307 7.72 15.69 5.05
CA ASN A 307 8.33 14.42 4.69
C ASN A 307 9.00 14.53 3.32
N LEU A 308 10.15 13.91 3.22
CA LEU A 308 10.83 13.61 1.96
C LEU A 308 10.97 12.10 1.88
N ASP A 309 10.38 11.50 0.86
CA ASP A 309 10.38 10.07 0.63
C ASP A 309 11.02 9.76 -0.73
N ALA A 310 11.83 8.71 -0.79
CA ALA A 310 12.26 8.08 -2.03
C ALA A 310 11.91 6.60 -1.98
N VAL A 311 11.06 6.15 -2.88
CA VAL A 311 10.53 4.78 -2.90
C VAL A 311 10.94 4.11 -4.18
N GLN A 312 11.57 2.94 -4.07
CA GLN A 312 11.84 2.09 -5.22
C GLN A 312 10.59 1.28 -5.55
N VAL A 313 9.84 1.73 -6.54
CA VAL A 313 8.57 1.10 -6.94
C VAL A 313 8.76 -0.08 -7.89
N SER A 314 9.89 -0.13 -8.59
CA SER A 314 10.35 -1.26 -9.42
C SER A 314 11.86 -1.17 -9.61
N THR A 315 12.46 -2.12 -10.32
CA THR A 315 13.87 -2.03 -10.76
C THR A 315 14.04 -0.79 -11.63
N ASP A 316 15.05 0.04 -11.31
CA ASP A 316 15.36 1.29 -12.01
C ASP A 316 14.13 2.21 -12.18
N LYS A 317 13.25 2.22 -11.19
CA LYS A 317 12.06 3.05 -11.15
C LYS A 317 11.83 3.58 -9.73
N TYR A 318 11.98 4.88 -9.57
CA TYR A 318 11.91 5.56 -8.26
C TYR A 318 10.82 6.62 -8.25
N LEU A 319 10.08 6.66 -7.14
CA LEU A 319 9.15 7.73 -6.82
C LEU A 319 9.76 8.59 -5.71
N TYR A 320 10.03 9.84 -6.02
CA TYR A 320 10.49 10.84 -5.05
C TYR A 320 9.31 11.73 -4.67
N MET A 321 9.07 11.89 -3.38
CA MET A 321 7.92 12.63 -2.87
C MET A 321 8.35 13.67 -1.84
N HIS A 322 7.79 14.86 -1.93
CA HIS A 322 7.86 15.89 -0.92
C HIS A 322 6.46 16.20 -0.43
N SER A 323 6.23 16.11 0.86
CA SER A 323 4.93 16.43 1.44
C SER A 323 5.03 17.39 2.60
N ILE A 324 4.09 18.33 2.65
CA ILE A 324 3.94 19.28 3.75
C ILE A 324 2.52 19.13 4.28
N GLU A 325 2.39 18.94 5.58
CA GLU A 325 1.11 18.97 6.28
C GLU A 325 1.12 20.06 7.34
N ALA A 326 0.05 20.83 7.42
CA ALA A 326 -0.05 21.95 8.34
C ALA A 326 -1.43 22.10 8.98
N ARG A 327 -1.44 22.62 10.21
CA ARG A 327 -2.61 23.21 10.90
C ARG A 327 -2.42 24.72 10.95
N PRO A 328 -2.73 25.46 9.88
CA PRO A 328 -2.28 26.84 9.75
C PRO A 328 -2.99 27.79 10.75
N PHE A 329 -4.29 27.57 11.02
CA PHE A 329 -5.09 28.51 11.79
C PHE A 329 -5.78 27.85 12.99
N PHE A 330 -6.50 26.75 12.76
CA PHE A 330 -7.36 26.10 13.74
C PHE A 330 -6.95 24.64 13.97
N ASN A 331 -7.15 24.14 15.17
CA ASN A 331 -6.83 22.74 15.49
C ASN A 331 -7.76 21.72 14.80
N TRP A 332 -8.89 22.17 14.25
CA TRP A 332 -9.89 21.35 13.57
C TRP A 332 -9.76 21.34 12.04
N ILE A 333 -8.72 21.99 11.50
CA ILE A 333 -8.39 21.99 10.08
C ILE A 333 -6.95 21.53 9.90
N ARG A 334 -6.71 20.59 8.99
CA ARG A 334 -5.39 20.17 8.50
C ARG A 334 -5.40 20.23 6.98
N LEU A 335 -4.35 20.80 6.43
CA LEU A 335 -4.05 20.84 5.00
C LEU A 335 -2.78 20.05 4.74
N GLY A 336 -2.74 19.31 3.64
CA GLY A 336 -1.56 18.62 3.15
C GLY A 336 -1.41 18.84 1.65
N ILE A 337 -0.16 19.01 1.23
CA ILE A 337 0.23 19.08 -0.18
C ILE A 337 1.37 18.09 -0.36
N LEU A 338 1.28 17.28 -1.40
CA LEU A 338 2.32 16.39 -1.84
C LEU A 338 2.67 16.73 -3.28
N GLU A 339 3.96 16.78 -3.57
CA GLU A 339 4.50 16.86 -4.91
C GLU A 339 5.48 15.71 -5.10
N ALA A 340 5.38 15.00 -6.21
CA ALA A 340 6.19 13.84 -6.48
C ALA A 340 6.63 13.75 -7.94
N THR A 341 7.74 13.06 -8.15
CA THR A 341 8.24 12.72 -9.48
C THR A 341 8.58 11.23 -9.51
N LEU A 342 7.98 10.51 -10.45
CA LEU A 342 8.39 9.17 -10.82
C LEU A 342 9.39 9.26 -11.95
N VAL A 343 10.53 8.61 -11.79
CA VAL A 343 11.61 8.59 -12.78
C VAL A 343 11.98 7.14 -13.11
N GLN A 344 12.04 6.84 -14.39
CA GLN A 344 12.56 5.57 -14.91
C GLN A 344 14.08 5.67 -15.10
N SER A 345 14.81 5.64 -14.00
CA SER A 345 16.27 5.69 -13.95
C SER A 345 16.79 5.02 -12.68
N GLY A 346 18.11 4.91 -12.54
CA GLY A 346 18.74 4.58 -11.26
C GLY A 346 18.44 5.65 -10.19
N PHE A 347 18.88 5.38 -8.97
CA PHE A 347 18.72 6.32 -7.85
C PHE A 347 19.49 7.64 -8.10
N GLU A 348 18.79 8.78 -7.93
CA GLU A 348 19.33 10.09 -8.20
C GLU A 348 19.18 11.04 -7.00
N ILE A 349 20.32 11.49 -6.47
CA ILE A 349 20.36 12.34 -5.27
C ILE A 349 19.81 13.76 -5.53
N LYS A 350 19.78 14.23 -6.79
CA LYS A 350 19.26 15.56 -7.16
C LYS A 350 17.82 15.78 -6.70
N HIS A 351 17.00 14.72 -6.63
CA HIS A 351 15.62 14.78 -6.18
C HIS A 351 15.46 14.94 -4.65
N PHE A 352 16.56 14.92 -3.90
CA PHE A 352 16.55 15.13 -2.44
C PHE A 352 16.62 16.60 -2.02
N ASN A 353 16.61 17.54 -2.97
CA ASN A 353 16.60 18.96 -2.63
C ASN A 353 15.21 19.38 -2.11
N PRO A 354 15.05 19.67 -0.81
CA PRO A 354 13.74 19.96 -0.21
C PRO A 354 13.13 21.30 -0.67
N LEU A 355 13.91 22.13 -1.36
CA LEU A 355 13.46 23.40 -1.90
C LEU A 355 13.11 23.33 -3.40
N MET A 356 13.26 22.15 -4.00
CA MET A 356 12.98 21.97 -5.41
C MET A 356 11.48 21.79 -5.62
N ILE A 357 10.94 22.54 -6.57
CA ILE A 357 9.59 22.33 -7.10
C ILE A 357 9.70 21.28 -8.21
N MET A 358 9.24 20.07 -7.93
CA MET A 358 9.39 18.90 -8.80
C MET A 358 8.74 19.09 -10.18
N HIS A 359 7.66 19.86 -10.25
CA HIS A 359 6.98 20.17 -11.50
C HIS A 359 7.88 20.85 -12.53
N SER A 360 8.79 21.71 -12.08
CA SER A 360 9.76 22.38 -12.98
C SER A 360 10.92 21.49 -13.38
N PHE A 361 11.08 20.35 -12.73
CA PHE A 361 12.24 19.49 -12.90
C PHE A 361 12.22 18.71 -14.22
N GLY A 362 11.04 18.31 -14.69
CA GLY A 362 10.88 17.57 -15.94
C GLY A 362 11.44 18.28 -17.16
N SER A 363 11.58 19.61 -17.12
CA SER A 363 12.20 20.40 -18.19
C SER A 363 13.74 20.42 -18.13
N TRP A 364 14.33 19.86 -17.07
CA TRP A 364 15.78 19.85 -16.79
C TRP A 364 16.39 18.46 -16.92
N GLU A 365 15.56 17.45 -17.19
CA GLU A 365 16.05 16.09 -17.42
C GLU A 365 16.81 16.03 -18.74
N ASP A 366 18.01 15.42 -18.69
CA ASP A 366 18.78 15.16 -19.87
C ASP A 366 18.06 14.18 -20.79
N SER A 367 17.88 14.57 -22.03
CA SER A 367 17.23 13.76 -23.07
C SER A 367 18.04 12.56 -23.54
N ASP A 368 19.21 12.32 -22.96
CA ASP A 368 20.16 11.29 -23.40
C ASP A 368 19.64 9.86 -23.26
N TYR A 369 18.61 9.66 -22.46
CA TYR A 369 17.96 8.35 -22.25
C TYR A 369 16.83 8.06 -23.24
N VAL A 370 16.43 9.02 -24.07
CA VAL A 370 15.29 8.89 -24.97
C VAL A 370 15.75 8.87 -26.42
N SER A 371 15.45 7.80 -27.15
CA SER A 371 15.73 7.76 -28.59
C SER A 371 14.91 8.80 -29.35
N ASP A 372 15.38 9.24 -30.53
CA ASP A 372 14.66 10.21 -31.38
C ASP A 372 13.22 9.79 -31.70
N ILE A 373 12.98 8.48 -31.83
CA ILE A 373 11.64 7.93 -32.07
C ILE A 373 10.78 8.05 -30.81
N GLU A 374 11.31 7.72 -29.66
CA GLU A 374 10.58 7.86 -28.38
C GLU A 374 10.28 9.32 -28.09
N LYS A 375 11.24 10.20 -28.30
CA LYS A 375 11.08 11.67 -28.20
C LYS A 375 9.96 12.18 -29.10
N LYS A 376 9.90 11.69 -30.31
CA LYS A 376 8.85 12.04 -31.28
C LYS A 376 7.45 11.66 -30.81
N TYR A 377 7.27 10.47 -30.24
CA TYR A 377 5.96 9.93 -29.90
C TYR A 377 5.55 10.15 -28.45
N TYR A 378 6.47 10.05 -27.50
CA TYR A 378 6.17 10.14 -26.07
C TYR A 378 6.55 11.49 -25.45
N GLY A 379 7.50 12.22 -25.99
CA GLY A 379 8.03 13.45 -25.42
C GLY A 379 9.49 13.32 -24.99
N GLU A 380 10.00 14.33 -24.32
CA GLU A 380 11.45 14.47 -24.06
C GLU A 380 11.96 13.73 -22.84
N ALA A 381 11.09 13.27 -21.95
CA ALA A 381 11.50 12.63 -20.69
C ALA A 381 10.60 11.46 -20.29
N HIS A 382 11.18 10.42 -19.72
CA HIS A 382 10.48 9.29 -19.10
C HIS A 382 10.18 9.57 -17.63
N ILE A 383 9.42 10.65 -17.40
CA ILE A 383 9.08 11.17 -16.08
C ILE A 383 7.56 11.27 -15.96
N CYS A 384 7.03 10.95 -14.78
CA CYS A 384 5.68 11.28 -14.39
C CYS A 384 5.70 12.20 -13.18
N GLN A 385 5.26 13.43 -13.37
CA GLN A 385 4.99 14.34 -12.27
C GLN A 385 3.64 13.99 -11.64
N TYR A 386 3.56 14.13 -10.32
CA TYR A 386 2.40 13.75 -9.55
C TYR A 386 2.16 14.71 -8.41
N MET A 387 0.91 15.07 -8.18
CA MET A 387 0.52 15.97 -7.11
C MET A 387 -0.61 15.37 -6.28
N GLY A 388 -0.56 15.58 -4.97
CA GLY A 388 -1.60 15.23 -4.03
C GLY A 388 -1.99 16.43 -3.16
N ILE A 389 -3.27 16.59 -2.89
CA ILE A 389 -3.78 17.57 -1.92
C ILE A 389 -4.69 16.84 -0.95
N SER A 390 -4.55 17.12 0.35
CA SER A 390 -5.44 16.60 1.39
C SER A 390 -5.98 17.72 2.25
N LEU A 391 -7.27 17.64 2.58
CA LEU A 391 -7.95 18.48 3.54
C LEU A 391 -8.64 17.59 4.57
N GLU A 392 -8.40 17.84 5.84
CA GLU A 392 -9.10 17.17 6.93
C GLU A 392 -9.75 18.19 7.86
N LEU A 393 -10.99 17.93 8.22
CA LEU A 393 -11.80 18.77 9.08
C LEU A 393 -12.41 17.94 10.22
N THR A 394 -12.47 18.52 11.42
CA THR A 394 -13.21 17.99 12.55
C THR A 394 -14.27 19.02 12.98
N PRO A 395 -15.37 19.15 12.21
CA PRO A 395 -16.32 20.26 12.38
C PRO A 395 -17.05 20.24 13.74
N PHE A 396 -17.28 19.04 14.29
CA PHE A 396 -17.88 18.85 15.62
C PHE A 396 -17.24 17.65 16.33
N LYS A 397 -17.53 17.46 17.60
CA LYS A 397 -17.03 16.33 18.38
C LYS A 397 -17.38 15.01 17.70
N TYR A 398 -16.45 14.06 17.75
CA TYR A 398 -16.60 12.70 17.23
C TYR A 398 -16.66 12.59 15.71
N SER A 399 -16.52 13.70 14.98
CA SER A 399 -16.59 13.69 13.50
C SER A 399 -15.23 13.93 12.85
N ARG A 400 -15.08 13.37 11.68
CA ARG A 400 -13.97 13.64 10.77
C ARG A 400 -14.51 13.69 9.34
N LEU A 401 -14.15 14.74 8.63
CA LEU A 401 -14.35 14.90 7.18
C LEU A 401 -12.99 14.95 6.53
N TYR A 402 -12.80 14.24 5.44
CA TYR A 402 -11.56 14.30 4.68
C TYR A 402 -11.83 14.32 3.19
N PHE A 403 -10.95 15.03 2.47
CA PHE A 403 -10.95 15.16 1.03
C PHE A 403 -9.53 14.98 0.54
N LEU A 404 -9.34 14.13 -0.45
CA LEU A 404 -8.08 13.90 -1.11
C LEU A 404 -8.25 14.14 -2.61
N TYR A 405 -7.24 14.74 -3.18
CA TYR A 405 -7.10 14.96 -4.61
C TYR A 405 -5.76 14.43 -5.05
N ALA A 406 -5.72 13.77 -6.19
CA ALA A 406 -4.50 13.28 -6.82
C ALA A 406 -4.51 13.60 -8.31
N GLN A 407 -3.34 13.91 -8.88
CA GLN A 407 -3.22 14.31 -10.27
C GLN A 407 -1.86 13.88 -10.82
N ASN A 408 -1.86 13.15 -11.92
CA ASN A 408 -0.65 12.90 -12.71
C ASN A 408 -0.62 13.68 -14.03
N GLU A 409 -1.76 14.19 -14.46
CA GLU A 409 -1.88 15.05 -15.65
C GLU A 409 -3.16 15.88 -15.55
N MET A 410 -3.12 17.14 -15.96
CA MET A 410 -4.29 17.99 -16.13
C MET A 410 -3.96 19.10 -17.13
N GLN A 411 -4.82 19.26 -18.12
CA GLN A 411 -4.71 20.36 -19.05
C GLN A 411 -5.57 21.54 -18.58
N THR A 412 -4.93 22.63 -18.24
CA THR A 412 -5.64 23.85 -17.85
C THR A 412 -6.38 24.47 -19.06
N PRO A 413 -7.45 25.24 -18.85
CA PRO A 413 -8.14 25.93 -19.96
C PRO A 413 -7.24 26.83 -20.81
N PHE A 414 -6.09 27.27 -20.26
CA PHE A 414 -5.11 28.10 -20.99
C PHE A 414 -4.19 27.28 -21.91
N GLU A 415 -4.01 26.00 -21.63
CA GLU A 415 -3.21 25.07 -22.43
C GLU A 415 -4.02 24.43 -23.54
N LEU A 416 -5.35 24.30 -23.35
CA LEU A 416 -6.26 23.80 -24.36
C LEU A 416 -6.35 24.75 -25.56
N GLY A 417 -6.62 24.20 -26.76
CA GLY A 417 -6.78 24.94 -28.01
C GLY A 417 -5.84 24.50 -29.13
N SER A 418 -4.91 23.57 -28.84
CA SER A 418 -4.13 22.89 -29.87
C SER A 418 -4.45 21.39 -29.88
N ALA A 419 -4.46 20.76 -31.05
CA ALA A 419 -4.69 19.32 -31.17
C ALA A 419 -3.71 18.49 -30.30
N SER A 420 -2.49 19.01 -30.08
CA SER A 420 -1.50 18.37 -29.21
C SER A 420 -1.95 18.38 -27.75
N ALA A 421 -2.32 19.52 -27.20
CA ALA A 421 -2.76 19.65 -25.83
C ALA A 421 -4.11 18.97 -25.59
N ASN A 422 -5.05 19.13 -26.54
CA ASN A 422 -6.39 18.54 -26.43
C ASN A 422 -6.35 16.99 -26.39
N SER A 423 -5.34 16.37 -26.99
CA SER A 423 -5.15 14.92 -26.99
C SER A 423 -4.43 14.35 -25.76
N ILE A 424 -4.07 15.19 -24.78
CA ILE A 424 -3.49 14.74 -23.52
C ILE A 424 -4.62 14.54 -22.50
N PRO A 425 -4.88 13.34 -22.02
CA PRO A 425 -5.99 13.08 -21.08
C PRO A 425 -5.67 13.59 -19.67
N ASP A 426 -6.72 13.98 -18.97
CA ASP A 426 -6.61 14.33 -17.55
C ASP A 426 -6.58 13.06 -16.69
N GLY A 427 -5.50 12.91 -15.93
CA GLY A 427 -5.30 11.86 -14.95
C GLY A 427 -5.55 12.37 -13.53
N ILE A 428 -6.79 12.28 -13.06
CA ILE A 428 -7.25 12.89 -11.82
C ILE A 428 -7.98 11.85 -10.96
N GLY A 429 -7.75 11.92 -9.64
CA GLY A 429 -8.47 11.15 -8.64
C GLY A 429 -9.02 12.02 -7.52
N PHE A 430 -10.24 11.72 -7.07
CA PHE A 430 -10.89 12.35 -5.93
C PHE A 430 -11.32 11.30 -4.92
N GLN A 431 -11.19 11.63 -3.64
CA GLN A 431 -11.68 10.81 -2.54
C GLN A 431 -12.24 11.70 -1.46
N ALA A 432 -13.41 11.37 -0.93
CA ALA A 432 -14.02 12.08 0.16
C ALA A 432 -14.67 11.10 1.14
N GLY A 433 -14.50 11.36 2.44
CA GLY A 433 -15.11 10.53 3.46
C GLY A 433 -15.59 11.32 4.66
N PHE A 434 -16.61 10.76 5.29
CA PHE A 434 -17.15 11.22 6.57
C PHE A 434 -17.11 10.08 7.56
N GLU A 435 -16.54 10.33 8.75
CA GLU A 435 -16.36 9.37 9.82
C GLU A 435 -16.97 9.93 11.13
N LEU A 436 -17.66 9.06 11.84
CA LEU A 436 -18.12 9.28 13.21
C LEU A 436 -17.49 8.24 14.12
N THR A 437 -16.97 8.68 15.28
CA THR A 437 -16.37 7.81 16.30
C THR A 437 -16.91 8.20 17.67
N VAL A 438 -17.89 7.46 18.18
CA VAL A 438 -18.64 7.83 19.39
C VAL A 438 -18.31 6.84 20.52
N PRO A 439 -17.78 7.32 21.67
CA PRO A 439 -17.52 6.45 22.79
C PRO A 439 -18.82 5.97 23.46
N ASP A 440 -18.79 4.74 23.95
CA ASP A 440 -19.86 4.11 24.73
C ASP A 440 -19.44 4.01 26.20
N LYS A 441 -20.42 3.90 27.09
CA LYS A 441 -20.23 3.76 28.55
C LYS A 441 -19.56 2.45 28.98
N ASN A 442 -19.50 1.46 28.08
CA ASN A 442 -18.91 0.14 28.34
C ASN A 442 -17.44 0.03 27.88
N ASN A 443 -16.70 1.12 27.82
CA ASN A 443 -15.34 1.16 27.25
C ASN A 443 -15.30 0.73 25.78
N GLY A 444 -16.33 1.04 25.03
CA GLY A 444 -16.45 0.72 23.62
C GLY A 444 -16.56 1.98 22.77
N TRP A 445 -16.41 1.80 21.47
CA TRP A 445 -16.49 2.83 20.45
C TRP A 445 -17.37 2.37 19.31
N TRP A 446 -18.37 3.15 18.98
CA TRP A 446 -19.10 3.03 17.73
C TRP A 446 -18.38 3.83 16.65
N THR A 447 -18.18 3.22 15.49
CA THR A 447 -17.60 3.87 14.32
C THR A 447 -18.58 3.76 13.15
N GLY A 448 -18.72 4.84 12.40
CA GLY A 448 -19.47 4.85 11.16
C GLY A 448 -18.69 5.63 10.13
N THR A 449 -18.45 5.07 8.94
CA THR A 449 -17.70 5.72 7.87
C THR A 449 -18.44 5.58 6.56
N LEU A 450 -18.53 6.68 5.82
CA LEU A 450 -18.99 6.73 4.43
C LEU A 450 -17.86 7.31 3.59
N GLU A 451 -17.51 6.67 2.49
CA GLU A 451 -16.44 7.14 1.61
C GLU A 451 -16.80 6.95 0.14
N GLY A 452 -16.47 7.92 -0.68
CA GLY A 452 -16.57 7.87 -2.13
C GLY A 452 -15.21 8.12 -2.76
N VAL A 453 -14.91 7.38 -3.83
CA VAL A 453 -13.70 7.49 -4.65
C VAL A 453 -14.10 7.61 -6.12
N TYR A 454 -13.42 8.47 -6.84
CA TYR A 454 -13.52 8.58 -8.29
C TYR A 454 -12.11 8.74 -8.88
N THR A 455 -11.82 7.99 -9.92
CA THR A 455 -10.60 8.10 -10.72
C THR A 455 -10.95 8.17 -12.21
N THR A 456 -10.36 9.14 -12.93
CA THR A 456 -10.55 9.25 -14.38
C THR A 456 -9.94 8.05 -15.11
N PRO A 457 -10.32 7.81 -16.38
CA PRO A 457 -9.82 6.70 -17.18
C PRO A 457 -8.29 6.65 -17.33
N PHE A 458 -7.60 7.77 -17.19
CA PHE A 458 -6.13 7.87 -17.30
C PHE A 458 -5.45 8.28 -16.00
N CYS A 459 -6.15 8.23 -14.86
CA CYS A 459 -5.52 8.39 -13.56
C CYS A 459 -4.40 7.35 -13.39
N TYR A 460 -3.20 7.78 -12.97
CA TYR A 460 -1.98 6.98 -12.85
C TYR A 460 -1.36 6.50 -14.17
N ILE A 461 -1.99 6.71 -15.31
CA ILE A 461 -1.52 6.25 -16.63
C ILE A 461 -0.84 7.39 -17.36
N LYS A 462 0.32 7.12 -17.96
CA LYS A 462 1.07 8.01 -18.85
C LYS A 462 1.27 7.37 -20.22
N GLN A 463 1.98 8.05 -21.11
CA GLN A 463 2.23 7.64 -22.50
C GLN A 463 2.90 6.26 -22.62
N GLY A 464 3.68 5.87 -21.63
CA GLY A 464 4.33 4.58 -21.54
C GLY A 464 4.10 3.91 -20.19
N ALA A 465 4.10 2.59 -20.18
CA ALA A 465 3.99 1.81 -18.95
C ALA A 465 5.14 2.13 -17.99
N ASP A 466 6.34 2.36 -18.52
CA ASP A 466 7.58 2.50 -17.75
C ASP A 466 7.54 3.70 -16.79
N TRP A 467 6.82 4.75 -17.14
CA TRP A 467 6.64 5.94 -16.30
C TRP A 467 5.19 6.18 -15.86
N SER A 468 4.34 5.18 -15.96
CA SER A 468 3.04 5.17 -15.30
C SER A 468 3.17 4.84 -13.82
N LEU A 469 2.22 5.34 -13.01
CA LEU A 469 2.31 5.34 -11.55
C LEU A 469 1.85 4.01 -10.95
N TYR A 470 2.69 2.99 -11.02
CA TYR A 470 2.46 1.70 -10.38
C TYR A 470 3.77 1.08 -9.87
N SER A 471 3.65 0.23 -8.88
CA SER A 471 4.74 -0.57 -8.31
C SER A 471 4.71 -1.99 -8.85
N THR A 472 5.89 -2.62 -8.94
CA THR A 472 6.02 -4.03 -9.30
C THR A 472 6.84 -4.77 -8.25
N ARG A 473 6.40 -5.97 -7.90
CA ARG A 473 7.09 -6.90 -6.99
C ARG A 473 7.08 -8.30 -7.58
N ASN A 474 8.14 -9.03 -7.34
CA ASN A 474 8.10 -10.47 -7.51
C ASN A 474 7.50 -11.08 -6.25
N ASP A 475 6.50 -11.94 -6.43
CA ASP A 475 5.95 -12.70 -5.32
C ASP A 475 6.95 -13.75 -4.87
N MET A 476 7.56 -13.50 -3.72
CA MET A 476 8.52 -14.42 -3.11
C MET A 476 7.85 -15.66 -2.55
N GLN A 477 6.57 -15.58 -2.17
CA GLN A 477 5.83 -16.70 -1.60
C GLN A 477 5.42 -17.74 -2.64
N SER A 478 5.33 -17.34 -3.90
CA SER A 478 5.05 -18.29 -4.98
C SER A 478 6.27 -19.08 -5.43
N ASN A 479 7.47 -18.70 -4.99
CA ASN A 479 8.76 -19.26 -5.43
C ASN A 479 8.92 -19.34 -6.96
N SER A 480 8.10 -18.62 -7.70
CA SER A 480 7.99 -18.69 -9.16
C SER A 480 8.54 -17.44 -9.85
N GLY A 481 8.88 -16.41 -9.07
CA GLY A 481 9.24 -15.12 -9.62
C GLY A 481 8.07 -14.44 -10.36
N VAL A 482 6.87 -14.67 -9.89
CA VAL A 482 5.65 -14.10 -10.44
C VAL A 482 5.59 -12.60 -10.15
N PRO A 483 5.52 -11.74 -11.16
CA PRO A 483 5.41 -10.31 -10.94
C PRO A 483 3.99 -9.94 -10.49
N LEU A 484 3.92 -9.18 -9.40
CA LEU A 484 2.73 -8.50 -8.94
C LEU A 484 2.91 -7.01 -9.21
N CYS A 485 1.94 -6.34 -9.79
CA CYS A 485 1.94 -4.89 -9.92
C CYS A 485 0.75 -4.29 -9.17
N SER A 486 0.81 -3.08 -8.75
CA SER A 486 -0.27 -2.36 -8.11
C SER A 486 -0.15 -0.87 -8.39
N TRP A 487 -1.28 -0.21 -8.59
CA TRP A 487 -1.30 1.24 -8.69
C TRP A 487 -0.82 1.85 -7.38
N ILE A 488 -0.08 2.97 -7.45
CA ILE A 488 0.49 3.59 -6.25
C ILE A 488 -0.53 4.34 -5.39
N GLY A 489 -1.69 4.68 -5.95
CA GLY A 489 -2.77 5.37 -5.27
C GLY A 489 -3.95 4.45 -4.94
N SER A 490 -5.14 4.82 -5.40
CA SER A 490 -6.35 4.04 -5.14
C SER A 490 -6.18 2.56 -5.48
N PRO A 491 -6.54 1.65 -4.58
CA PRO A 491 -6.54 0.21 -4.89
C PRO A 491 -7.47 -0.17 -6.03
N PHE A 492 -8.44 0.67 -6.35
CA PHE A 492 -9.35 0.45 -7.48
C PHE A 492 -8.70 0.80 -8.82
N GLY A 493 -7.53 1.45 -8.81
CA GLY A 493 -6.83 1.88 -10.01
C GLY A 493 -7.49 3.06 -10.73
N PRO A 494 -7.19 3.26 -12.02
CA PRO A 494 -7.87 4.21 -12.89
C PRO A 494 -9.29 3.76 -13.24
N ASP A 495 -10.07 4.64 -13.84
CA ASP A 495 -11.36 4.30 -14.47
C ASP A 495 -12.38 3.71 -13.49
N ALA A 496 -12.47 4.28 -12.28
CA ALA A 496 -13.25 3.72 -11.20
C ALA A 496 -14.13 4.74 -10.48
N VAL A 497 -15.32 4.30 -10.07
CA VAL A 497 -16.19 4.98 -9.10
C VAL A 497 -16.51 4.00 -7.99
N GLY A 498 -16.04 4.30 -6.78
CA GLY A 498 -16.27 3.48 -5.60
C GLY A 498 -17.08 4.22 -4.53
N PHE A 499 -17.91 3.48 -3.82
CA PHE A 499 -18.57 3.94 -2.61
C PHE A 499 -18.49 2.85 -1.56
N GLN A 500 -18.02 3.19 -0.36
CA GLN A 500 -17.98 2.25 0.76
C GLN A 500 -18.64 2.84 2.00
N ALA A 501 -19.45 2.02 2.66
CA ALA A 501 -20.03 2.30 3.95
C ALA A 501 -19.55 1.26 4.96
N ARG A 502 -19.15 1.71 6.14
CA ARG A 502 -18.76 0.84 7.26
C ARG A 502 -19.48 1.28 8.53
N ILE A 503 -19.97 0.33 9.28
CA ILE A 503 -20.36 0.49 10.66
C ILE A 503 -19.60 -0.52 11.52
N GLY A 504 -19.08 -0.08 12.65
CA GLY A 504 -18.31 -0.94 13.54
C GLY A 504 -18.55 -0.63 14.99
N TYR A 505 -18.25 -1.61 15.82
CA TYR A 505 -18.14 -1.46 17.26
C TYR A 505 -16.87 -2.14 17.75
N SER A 506 -16.10 -1.43 18.57
CA SER A 506 -14.87 -1.95 19.16
C SER A 506 -14.89 -1.73 20.67
N GLN A 507 -14.80 -2.79 21.43
CA GLN A 507 -14.52 -2.73 22.86
C GLN A 507 -13.02 -2.95 23.09
N ILE A 508 -12.36 -1.94 23.60
CA ILE A 508 -10.91 -1.92 23.76
C ILE A 508 -10.43 -3.19 24.47
N SER A 509 -9.46 -3.88 23.88
CA SER A 509 -8.82 -5.11 24.36
C SER A 509 -9.74 -6.34 24.51
N LYS A 510 -10.96 -6.31 24.00
CA LYS A 510 -11.86 -7.46 24.09
C LYS A 510 -12.30 -7.98 22.72
N TRP A 511 -13.05 -7.17 21.99
CA TRP A 511 -13.58 -7.61 20.71
C TRP A 511 -13.90 -6.41 19.80
N ASN A 512 -13.92 -6.66 18.51
CA ASN A 512 -14.47 -5.74 17.53
C ASN A 512 -15.36 -6.49 16.54
N ALA A 513 -16.30 -5.77 15.95
CA ALA A 513 -17.11 -6.25 14.85
C ALA A 513 -17.37 -5.11 13.88
N GLU A 514 -17.35 -5.41 12.61
CA GLU A 514 -17.55 -4.45 11.51
C GLU A 514 -18.47 -5.05 10.45
N LEU A 515 -19.30 -4.23 9.87
CA LEU A 515 -20.09 -4.52 8.67
C LEU A 515 -19.77 -3.48 7.62
N ASP A 516 -19.34 -3.95 6.46
CA ASP A 516 -18.98 -3.13 5.30
C ASP A 516 -19.91 -3.42 4.12
N TYR A 517 -20.22 -2.39 3.37
CA TYR A 517 -20.79 -2.49 2.04
C TYR A 517 -19.93 -1.70 1.06
N LEU A 518 -19.49 -2.34 -0.02
CA LEU A 518 -18.78 -1.72 -1.12
C LEU A 518 -19.61 -1.83 -2.39
N PHE A 519 -19.80 -0.70 -3.06
CA PHE A 519 -20.18 -0.60 -4.46
C PHE A 519 -18.99 -0.09 -5.24
N LEU A 520 -18.62 -0.78 -6.32
CA LEU A 520 -17.56 -0.36 -7.23
C LEU A 520 -18.02 -0.54 -8.67
N ALA A 521 -17.98 0.54 -9.43
CA ALA A 521 -18.09 0.54 -10.89
C ALA A 521 -16.69 0.76 -11.47
N HIS A 522 -16.21 -0.13 -12.32
CA HIS A 522 -14.89 -0.09 -12.92
C HIS A 522 -14.96 -0.24 -14.43
N GLY A 523 -14.38 0.70 -15.17
CA GLY A 523 -14.30 0.67 -16.62
C GLY A 523 -13.22 -0.31 -17.11
N THR A 524 -12.86 -0.23 -18.37
CA THR A 524 -11.92 -1.15 -19.02
C THR A 524 -10.48 -0.72 -18.95
N ASN A 525 -10.20 0.55 -18.58
CA ASN A 525 -8.84 1.05 -18.52
C ASN A 525 -8.13 0.54 -17.26
N SER A 526 -7.16 -0.31 -17.47
CA SER A 526 -6.32 -0.90 -16.42
C SER A 526 -4.96 -1.29 -16.99
N PHE A 527 -4.20 -2.14 -16.33
CA PHE A 527 -2.92 -2.68 -16.82
C PHE A 527 -3.03 -3.33 -18.21
N GLY A 528 -4.21 -3.79 -18.62
CA GLY A 528 -4.46 -4.33 -19.95
C GLY A 528 -4.14 -3.36 -21.08
N LEU A 529 -4.23 -2.04 -20.86
CA LEU A 529 -3.84 -1.03 -21.85
C LEU A 529 -2.38 -1.13 -22.29
N PHE A 530 -1.49 -1.51 -21.38
CA PHE A 530 -0.05 -1.61 -21.64
C PHE A 530 0.32 -2.70 -22.63
N ASN A 531 -0.63 -3.57 -23.00
CA ASN A 531 -0.45 -4.58 -24.03
C ASN A 531 -0.66 -4.04 -25.44
N ASN A 532 -1.27 -2.87 -25.59
CA ASN A 532 -1.49 -2.25 -26.90
C ASN A 532 -0.17 -1.65 -27.38
N THR A 533 0.48 -2.34 -28.31
CA THR A 533 1.76 -1.92 -28.90
C THR A 533 1.71 -1.99 -30.42
N ILE A 534 2.56 -1.19 -31.05
CA ILE A 534 2.86 -1.26 -32.48
C ILE A 534 4.34 -1.51 -32.67
N GLU A 535 4.73 -2.08 -33.81
CA GLU A 535 6.12 -2.29 -34.17
C GLU A 535 6.55 -1.25 -35.22
N ILE A 536 7.67 -0.57 -34.97
CA ILE A 536 8.32 0.36 -35.89
C ILE A 536 9.79 0.00 -35.93
N ASP A 537 10.32 -0.30 -37.11
CA ASP A 537 11.72 -0.66 -37.31
C ASP A 537 12.19 -1.81 -36.39
N GLY A 538 11.33 -2.81 -36.19
CA GLY A 538 11.65 -3.99 -35.37
C GLY A 538 11.59 -3.76 -33.85
N LYS A 539 11.20 -2.56 -33.40
CA LYS A 539 11.03 -2.24 -31.98
C LYS A 539 9.56 -2.01 -31.67
N LYS A 540 9.09 -2.55 -30.52
CA LYS A 540 7.71 -2.37 -30.04
C LYS A 540 7.58 -1.05 -29.27
N TYR A 541 6.46 -0.33 -29.52
CA TYR A 541 6.09 0.92 -28.86
C TYR A 541 4.67 0.84 -28.33
N TYR A 542 4.43 1.41 -27.15
CA TYR A 542 3.09 1.49 -26.57
C TYR A 542 2.16 2.36 -27.43
N ALA A 543 0.96 1.89 -27.70
CA ALA A 543 -0.02 2.56 -28.57
C ALA A 543 -1.42 2.55 -27.92
N TYR A 544 -1.58 3.21 -26.77
CA TYR A 544 -2.85 3.30 -26.05
C TYR A 544 -3.20 4.72 -25.61
N TYR A 545 -2.21 5.59 -25.46
CA TYR A 545 -2.42 6.94 -24.94
C TYR A 545 -2.85 7.87 -26.08
N PRO A 546 -3.94 8.69 -25.93
CA PRO A 546 -4.54 9.42 -27.04
C PRO A 546 -3.56 10.30 -27.83
N SER A 547 -2.67 11.04 -27.14
CA SER A 547 -1.68 11.86 -27.82
C SER A 547 -0.65 11.05 -28.61
N VAL A 548 -0.33 9.84 -28.18
CA VAL A 548 0.54 8.91 -28.89
C VAL A 548 -0.17 8.32 -30.09
N LEU A 549 -1.40 7.84 -29.94
CA LEU A 549 -2.23 7.32 -31.05
C LEU A 549 -2.37 8.37 -32.17
N ARG A 550 -2.59 9.64 -31.80
CA ARG A 550 -2.66 10.76 -32.72
C ARG A 550 -1.33 10.98 -33.47
N LYS A 551 -0.22 11.05 -32.73
CA LYS A 551 1.13 11.25 -33.32
C LYS A 551 1.54 10.11 -34.25
N LEU A 552 1.07 8.90 -33.99
CA LEU A 552 1.26 7.71 -34.82
C LEU A 552 0.31 7.68 -36.05
N GLY A 553 -0.67 8.61 -36.13
CA GLY A 553 -1.65 8.63 -37.20
C GLY A 553 -2.68 7.48 -37.13
N LEU A 554 -2.83 6.85 -35.97
CA LEU A 554 -3.79 5.76 -35.76
C LEU A 554 -5.21 6.25 -35.51
N VAL A 555 -5.36 7.50 -35.07
CA VAL A 555 -6.64 8.17 -34.82
C VAL A 555 -6.59 9.62 -35.32
N THR A 556 -7.77 10.20 -35.58
CA THR A 556 -7.89 11.62 -35.94
C THR A 556 -7.68 12.52 -34.71
N ASP A 557 -7.44 13.82 -34.93
CA ASP A 557 -7.31 14.81 -33.87
C ASP A 557 -8.57 14.86 -33.01
N GLU A 558 -9.74 14.85 -33.63
CA GLU A 558 -11.05 14.91 -32.96
C GLU A 558 -11.29 13.67 -32.09
N TYR A 559 -10.96 12.47 -32.58
CA TYR A 559 -11.14 11.23 -31.83
C TYR A 559 -10.15 11.14 -30.65
N ALA A 560 -8.91 11.59 -30.85
CA ALA A 560 -7.93 11.67 -29.75
C ALA A 560 -8.37 12.64 -28.65
N GLU A 561 -8.98 13.79 -29.02
CA GLU A 561 -9.56 14.74 -28.08
C GLU A 561 -10.78 14.13 -27.35
N GLU A 562 -11.69 13.46 -28.05
CA GLU A 562 -12.83 12.79 -27.46
C GLU A 562 -12.41 11.79 -26.38
N ILE A 563 -11.43 10.92 -26.67
CA ILE A 563 -10.90 9.97 -25.69
C ILE A 563 -10.24 10.72 -24.51
N ALA A 564 -9.43 11.74 -24.80
CA ALA A 564 -8.68 12.46 -23.79
C ALA A 564 -9.59 13.26 -22.82
N ARG A 565 -10.76 13.70 -23.28
CA ARG A 565 -11.74 14.46 -22.48
C ARG A 565 -12.86 13.57 -21.94
N THR A 566 -12.67 12.26 -21.94
CA THR A 566 -13.61 11.33 -21.34
C THR A 566 -13.42 11.28 -19.83
N TYR A 567 -14.48 11.61 -19.09
CA TYR A 567 -14.54 11.52 -17.62
C TYR A 567 -15.51 10.45 -17.13
N VAL A 568 -16.19 9.79 -18.04
CA VAL A 568 -17.07 8.65 -17.74
C VAL A 568 -16.28 7.34 -17.85
N LEU A 569 -16.76 6.31 -17.16
CA LEU A 569 -16.13 4.99 -17.19
C LEU A 569 -16.15 4.40 -18.61
N THR A 570 -15.06 3.75 -18.98
CA THR A 570 -14.86 3.28 -20.35
C THR A 570 -15.37 1.86 -20.56
N GLY A 571 -15.80 1.56 -21.80
CA GLY A 571 -16.17 0.23 -22.25
C GLY A 571 -17.32 -0.42 -21.49
N SER A 572 -17.30 -1.74 -21.37
CA SER A 572 -18.28 -2.50 -20.57
C SER A 572 -17.93 -2.37 -19.09
N VAL A 573 -18.65 -1.50 -18.39
CA VAL A 573 -18.42 -1.23 -16.97
C VAL A 573 -18.78 -2.44 -16.11
N GLN A 574 -17.84 -2.91 -15.32
CA GLN A 574 -18.07 -3.91 -14.27
C GLN A 574 -18.67 -3.25 -13.04
N PHE A 575 -19.75 -3.80 -12.50
CA PHE A 575 -20.36 -3.36 -11.25
C PHE A 575 -20.19 -4.43 -10.17
N THR A 576 -19.40 -4.12 -9.16
CA THR A 576 -19.17 -5.00 -8.01
C THR A 576 -19.93 -4.51 -6.80
N ASN A 577 -20.69 -5.40 -6.17
CA ASN A 577 -21.30 -5.18 -4.88
C ASN A 577 -20.76 -6.20 -3.91
N ARG A 578 -20.26 -5.74 -2.76
CA ARG A 578 -19.66 -6.62 -1.75
C ARG A 578 -20.17 -6.25 -0.37
N ILE A 579 -20.71 -7.24 0.33
CA ILE A 579 -21.09 -7.13 1.73
C ILE A 579 -20.09 -7.97 2.53
N MET A 580 -19.48 -7.38 3.55
CA MET A 580 -18.48 -8.04 4.38
C MET A 580 -18.82 -7.83 5.86
N ALA A 581 -18.86 -8.91 6.62
CA ALA A 581 -18.88 -8.90 8.06
C ALA A 581 -17.53 -9.40 8.59
N LYS A 582 -16.95 -8.69 9.55
CA LYS A 582 -15.67 -9.04 10.18
C LYS A 582 -15.82 -8.92 11.68
N ALA A 583 -15.25 -9.86 12.42
CA ALA A 583 -15.19 -9.79 13.88
C ALA A 583 -13.87 -10.36 14.39
N SER A 584 -13.38 -9.82 15.50
CA SER A 584 -12.27 -10.39 16.24
C SER A 584 -12.58 -10.40 17.74
N TYR A 585 -12.04 -11.40 18.44
CA TYR A 585 -12.18 -11.58 19.87
C TYR A 585 -10.83 -11.92 20.51
N ASN A 586 -10.42 -11.15 21.50
CA ASN A 586 -9.22 -11.43 22.29
C ASN A 586 -9.57 -12.44 23.39
N ILE A 587 -9.07 -13.67 23.23
CA ILE A 587 -9.24 -14.76 24.21
C ILE A 587 -8.40 -14.45 25.45
N THR A 588 -7.17 -13.99 25.22
CA THR A 588 -6.25 -13.44 26.21
C THR A 588 -5.57 -12.21 25.61
N PRO A 589 -4.81 -11.41 26.36
CA PRO A 589 -3.98 -10.37 25.77
C PRO A 589 -3.09 -10.86 24.63
N GLN A 590 -2.56 -12.08 24.72
CA GLN A 590 -1.64 -12.67 23.73
C GLN A 590 -2.34 -13.44 22.62
N MET A 591 -3.64 -13.75 22.76
CA MET A 591 -4.36 -14.63 21.83
C MET A 591 -5.62 -13.97 21.31
N SER A 592 -5.79 -13.97 20.01
CA SER A 592 -7.04 -13.53 19.39
C SER A 592 -7.54 -14.51 18.33
N LEU A 593 -8.85 -14.47 18.10
CA LEU A 593 -9.51 -15.17 17.03
C LEU A 593 -10.25 -14.15 16.18
N SER A 594 -10.01 -14.15 14.88
CA SER A 594 -10.69 -13.29 13.94
C SER A 594 -11.37 -14.07 12.84
N GLY A 595 -12.51 -13.57 12.38
CA GLY A 595 -13.25 -14.15 11.28
C GLY A 595 -13.79 -13.08 10.36
N ARG A 596 -13.95 -13.45 9.09
CA ARG A 596 -14.53 -12.60 8.06
C ARG A 596 -15.44 -13.44 7.18
N ALA A 597 -16.59 -12.88 6.85
CA ALA A 597 -17.52 -13.44 5.86
C ALA A 597 -17.83 -12.37 4.85
N THR A 598 -17.70 -12.69 3.57
CA THR A 598 -17.90 -11.77 2.46
C THR A 598 -18.81 -12.42 1.43
N TYR A 599 -19.77 -11.67 0.92
CA TYR A 599 -20.54 -12.04 -0.25
C TYR A 599 -20.41 -10.97 -1.31
N SER A 600 -20.05 -11.38 -2.54
CA SER A 600 -19.92 -10.49 -3.68
C SER A 600 -20.85 -10.92 -4.80
N PHE A 601 -21.39 -9.93 -5.52
CA PHE A 601 -22.08 -10.13 -6.78
C PHE A 601 -21.62 -9.05 -7.76
N ILE A 602 -21.27 -9.52 -8.99
CA ILE A 602 -20.55 -8.74 -9.97
C ILE A 602 -21.33 -8.85 -11.30
N PHE A 603 -21.76 -7.72 -11.82
CA PHE A 603 -22.34 -7.60 -13.15
C PHE A 603 -21.27 -7.18 -14.14
N ASN A 604 -21.34 -7.67 -15.37
CA ASN A 604 -20.32 -7.54 -16.39
C ASN A 604 -18.93 -7.97 -15.86
N ASN A 605 -18.91 -9.11 -15.19
CA ASN A 605 -17.71 -9.64 -14.55
C ASN A 605 -16.54 -9.70 -15.55
N ARG A 606 -15.39 -9.11 -15.17
CA ARG A 606 -14.20 -8.93 -16.02
C ARG A 606 -14.45 -8.04 -17.24
N ASN A 607 -15.35 -7.06 -17.12
CA ASN A 607 -15.78 -6.17 -18.20
C ASN A 607 -16.36 -6.90 -19.42
N GLU A 608 -16.88 -8.13 -19.24
CA GLU A 608 -17.57 -8.90 -20.28
C GLU A 608 -19.08 -8.62 -20.15
N GLU A 609 -19.67 -8.02 -21.19
CA GLU A 609 -21.09 -7.64 -21.21
C GLU A 609 -22.02 -8.84 -20.94
N GLY A 610 -22.93 -8.65 -20.00
CA GLY A 610 -23.90 -9.66 -19.60
C GLY A 610 -23.38 -10.80 -18.74
N LYS A 611 -22.08 -10.87 -18.46
CA LYS A 611 -21.51 -11.89 -17.60
C LYS A 611 -21.78 -11.56 -16.13
N PHE A 612 -22.43 -12.48 -15.45
CA PHE A 612 -22.72 -12.36 -14.03
C PHE A 612 -21.86 -13.32 -13.21
N GLY A 613 -21.26 -12.82 -12.14
CA GLY A 613 -20.51 -13.62 -11.17
C GLY A 613 -20.98 -13.34 -9.75
N HIS A 614 -21.01 -14.34 -8.91
CA HIS A 614 -21.28 -14.18 -7.48
C HIS A 614 -20.59 -15.25 -6.67
N GLY A 615 -20.39 -15.00 -5.39
CA GLY A 615 -19.83 -16.02 -4.51
C GLY A 615 -19.68 -15.53 -3.08
N PHE A 616 -19.41 -16.49 -2.23
CA PHE A 616 -19.19 -16.33 -0.81
C PHE A 616 -17.74 -16.65 -0.46
N GLU A 617 -17.17 -15.87 0.43
CA GLU A 617 -15.85 -16.09 1.01
C GLU A 617 -15.98 -16.05 2.52
N CYS A 618 -15.33 -16.96 3.22
CA CYS A 618 -15.17 -16.83 4.66
C CYS A 618 -13.75 -17.22 5.09
N SER A 619 -13.26 -16.53 6.10
CA SER A 619 -11.94 -16.79 6.65
C SER A 619 -11.98 -16.82 8.18
N LEU A 620 -11.08 -17.61 8.74
CA LEU A 620 -10.84 -17.71 10.16
C LEU A 620 -9.33 -17.68 10.40
N MET A 621 -8.90 -16.87 11.36
CA MET A 621 -7.50 -16.77 11.76
C MET A 621 -7.39 -16.77 13.27
N PHE A 622 -6.48 -17.54 13.78
CA PHE A 622 -6.01 -17.48 15.15
C PHE A 622 -4.69 -16.73 15.18
N GLU A 623 -4.56 -15.77 16.08
CA GLU A 623 -3.33 -15.00 16.24
C GLU A 623 -2.79 -15.20 17.65
N TYR A 624 -1.49 -15.38 17.73
CA TYR A 624 -0.75 -15.47 18.97
C TYR A 624 0.46 -14.54 18.91
N THR A 625 0.65 -13.74 19.95
CA THR A 625 1.81 -12.88 20.14
C THR A 625 2.43 -13.22 21.49
N LEU A 626 3.71 -13.58 21.52
CA LEU A 626 4.37 -14.03 22.75
C LEU A 626 4.41 -12.93 23.80
N PHE A 627 4.67 -11.71 23.38
CA PHE A 627 4.73 -10.53 24.25
C PHE A 627 3.75 -9.46 23.73
N GLU A 628 2.91 -8.93 24.61
CA GLU A 628 1.97 -7.85 24.33
C GLU A 628 2.60 -6.47 24.60
#